data_3677caf168ab2d487b76806ba8ac9822
#
_entry.id   3677caf168ab2d487b76806ba8ac9822
#
_cell.length_a   1.000
_cell.length_b   1.000
_cell.length_c   1.000
_cell.angle_alpha   90.00
_cell.angle_beta   90.00
_cell.angle_gamma   90.00
#
_symmetry.space_group_name_H-M   'P 1'
#
loop_
_entity.id
_entity.type
_entity.pdbx_description
1 polymer ?
#
loop_
_entity_poly.entity_id
_entity_poly.type
_entity_poly.pdbx_seq_one_letter_code
_entity_poly.pdbx_strand_id
1 'polypeptide(L)'
;MIYIIDHQDSFTWNLVHQFSKFDEVYCSNYFEINQKKLDQSNTIVLSPGPGSPRDYPQTSKIYNKYKGKKKLIGICLGYQLILFNEKGKIIQQKNIYHGYQSIVRVTKESKLFKKDKNFKVGRYHSLKLLEPFKSNNIKISMRCAKTGIPMGIEDLKNNVYGFQFHPESFLTENGKTIIKKILSA
;
A
#
# COMPACT_ATOMS: atom_id res chain seq x y z
N MET A 1 -11.06 8.38 -12.24
CA MET A 1 -9.89 9.18 -11.79
C MET A 1 -9.32 8.62 -10.49
N ILE A 2 -8.01 8.54 -10.40
CA ILE A 2 -7.22 8.09 -9.25
C ILE A 2 -6.59 9.32 -8.58
N TYR A 3 -6.70 9.44 -7.26
CA TYR A 3 -6.01 10.47 -6.48
C TYR A 3 -4.82 9.85 -5.76
N ILE A 4 -3.62 10.33 -5.99
CA ILE A 4 -2.40 9.90 -5.29
C ILE A 4 -2.02 10.97 -4.27
N ILE A 5 -1.95 10.60 -2.99
CA ILE A 5 -1.41 11.43 -1.92
C ILE A 5 0.08 11.16 -1.84
N ASP A 6 0.88 12.17 -2.20
CA ASP A 6 2.34 12.10 -2.19
C ASP A 6 2.88 12.41 -0.79
N HIS A 7 3.55 11.43 -0.18
CA HIS A 7 4.27 11.58 1.09
C HIS A 7 5.75 11.91 0.88
N GLN A 8 6.08 12.55 -0.26
CA GLN A 8 7.43 13.01 -0.62
C GLN A 8 8.45 11.86 -0.75
N ASP A 9 8.04 10.79 -1.41
CA ASP A 9 8.93 9.69 -1.77
C ASP A 9 9.48 9.83 -3.18
N SER A 10 10.74 9.44 -3.38
CA SER A 10 11.39 9.46 -4.70
C SER A 10 10.71 8.55 -5.73
N PHE A 11 9.97 7.52 -5.29
CA PHE A 11 9.22 6.61 -6.15
C PHE A 11 7.79 7.06 -6.46
N THR A 12 7.30 8.16 -5.87
CA THR A 12 5.90 8.60 -6.10
C THR A 12 5.62 8.83 -7.57
N TRP A 13 6.54 9.45 -8.32
CA TRP A 13 6.36 9.69 -9.76
C TRP A 13 6.36 8.41 -10.60
N ASN A 14 7.12 7.38 -10.20
CA ASN A 14 7.03 6.05 -10.82
C ASN A 14 5.65 5.44 -10.59
N LEU A 15 5.10 5.63 -9.39
CA LEU A 15 3.76 5.19 -9.05
C LEU A 15 2.71 5.93 -9.89
N VAL A 16 2.79 7.26 -9.98
CA VAL A 16 1.94 8.11 -10.85
C VAL A 16 1.99 7.59 -12.28
N HIS A 17 3.19 7.42 -12.84
CA HIS A 17 3.36 6.91 -14.20
C HIS A 17 2.73 5.52 -14.41
N GLN A 18 2.83 4.62 -13.43
CA GLN A 18 2.23 3.30 -13.55
C GLN A 18 0.70 3.32 -13.48
N PHE A 19 0.12 4.12 -12.59
CA PHE A 19 -1.33 4.25 -12.46
C PHE A 19 -1.96 4.99 -13.65
N SER A 20 -1.27 5.98 -14.23
CA SER A 20 -1.74 6.75 -15.39
C SER A 20 -1.93 5.91 -16.66
N LYS A 21 -1.37 4.69 -16.70
CA LYS A 21 -1.63 3.73 -17.78
C LYS A 21 -3.03 3.12 -17.75
N PHE A 22 -3.78 3.34 -16.67
CA PHE A 22 -5.09 2.70 -16.44
C PHE A 22 -6.23 3.69 -16.25
N ASP A 23 -5.95 4.89 -15.73
CA ASP A 23 -6.95 5.92 -15.47
C ASP A 23 -6.27 7.30 -15.33
N GLU A 24 -7.07 8.38 -15.43
CA GLU A 24 -6.61 9.74 -15.10
C GLU A 24 -6.09 9.78 -13.67
N VAL A 25 -4.91 10.37 -13.46
CA VAL A 25 -4.27 10.49 -12.15
C VAL A 25 -4.12 11.96 -11.78
N TYR A 26 -4.57 12.31 -10.58
CA TYR A 26 -4.25 13.55 -9.91
C TYR A 26 -3.35 13.25 -8.71
N CYS A 27 -2.23 13.96 -8.60
CA CYS A 27 -1.27 13.81 -7.51
C CYS A 27 -1.08 15.13 -6.78
N SER A 28 -1.09 15.12 -5.45
CA SER A 28 -0.73 16.27 -4.63
C SER A 28 0.03 15.84 -3.38
N ASN A 29 0.82 16.76 -2.82
CA ASN A 29 1.46 16.55 -1.53
C ASN A 29 0.43 16.29 -0.41
N TYR A 30 0.81 15.50 0.57
CA TYR A 30 -0.05 15.14 1.71
C TYR A 30 -0.52 16.35 2.54
N PHE A 31 0.18 17.48 2.48
CA PHE A 31 -0.16 18.74 3.15
C PHE A 31 -0.91 19.74 2.25
N GLU A 32 -1.04 19.47 0.94
CA GLU A 32 -1.71 20.32 -0.06
C GLU A 32 -2.82 19.55 -0.78
N ILE A 33 -3.76 19.05 -0.01
CA ILE A 33 -4.85 18.22 -0.57
C ILE A 33 -5.86 19.06 -1.32
N ASN A 34 -6.05 18.76 -2.62
CA ASN A 34 -7.16 19.30 -3.38
C ASN A 34 -8.43 18.53 -3.06
N GLN A 35 -9.23 19.06 -2.14
CA GLN A 35 -10.44 18.39 -1.64
C GLN A 35 -11.44 18.09 -2.75
N LYS A 36 -11.63 19.01 -3.72
CA LYS A 36 -12.56 18.81 -4.86
C LYS A 36 -12.16 17.62 -5.72
N LYS A 37 -10.88 17.53 -6.09
CA LYS A 37 -10.34 16.40 -6.87
C LYS A 37 -10.38 15.09 -6.07
N LEU A 38 -10.09 15.16 -4.78
CA LEU A 38 -10.17 14.01 -3.89
C LEU A 38 -11.61 13.47 -3.79
N ASP A 39 -12.60 14.35 -3.66
CA ASP A 39 -14.01 13.95 -3.62
C ASP A 39 -14.50 13.37 -4.96
N GLN A 40 -14.00 13.84 -6.08
CA GLN A 40 -14.31 13.33 -7.43
C GLN A 40 -13.63 12.01 -7.76
N SER A 41 -12.56 11.63 -7.05
CA SER A 41 -11.83 10.39 -7.33
C SER A 41 -12.62 9.14 -6.91
N ASN A 42 -12.42 8.03 -7.62
CA ASN A 42 -12.97 6.71 -7.25
C ASN A 42 -11.97 5.88 -6.43
N THR A 43 -10.69 6.18 -6.60
CA THR A 43 -9.57 5.48 -5.95
C THR A 43 -8.63 6.51 -5.31
N ILE A 44 -8.23 6.25 -4.07
CA ILE A 44 -7.20 7.03 -3.37
C ILE A 44 -6.01 6.12 -3.10
N VAL A 45 -4.83 6.57 -3.53
CA VAL A 45 -3.57 5.87 -3.31
C VAL A 45 -2.75 6.65 -2.29
N LEU A 46 -2.36 5.98 -1.22
CA LEU A 46 -1.43 6.47 -0.22
C LEU A 46 -0.03 6.04 -0.65
N SER A 47 0.82 6.98 -1.04
CA SER A 47 2.15 6.69 -1.58
C SER A 47 3.12 6.13 -0.54
N PRO A 48 4.28 5.62 -0.96
CA PRO A 48 5.46 5.54 -0.10
C PRO A 48 5.83 6.89 0.50
N GLY A 49 6.70 6.89 1.50
CA GLY A 49 7.20 8.11 2.13
C GLY A 49 8.17 7.83 3.26
N PRO A 50 8.88 8.86 3.75
CA PRO A 50 9.76 8.77 4.90
C PRO A 50 8.98 8.70 6.23
N GLY A 51 9.69 8.50 7.34
CA GLY A 51 9.14 8.55 8.67
C GLY A 51 8.22 7.38 9.01
N SER A 52 7.15 7.67 9.74
CA SER A 52 6.20 6.71 10.28
C SER A 52 4.75 7.17 10.09
N PRO A 53 3.76 6.29 10.24
CA PRO A 53 2.34 6.67 10.15
C PRO A 53 1.92 7.81 11.08
N ARG A 54 2.58 7.99 12.21
CA ARG A 54 2.27 9.05 13.19
C ARG A 54 2.56 10.45 12.67
N ASP A 55 3.46 10.55 11.69
CA ASP A 55 3.88 11.84 11.12
C ASP A 55 2.84 12.40 10.12
N TYR A 56 1.81 11.59 9.77
CA TYR A 56 0.81 11.90 8.76
C TYR A 56 -0.64 11.90 9.27
N PRO A 57 -0.98 12.71 10.29
CA PRO A 57 -2.33 12.71 10.87
C PRO A 57 -3.42 13.14 9.88
N GLN A 58 -3.08 14.01 8.91
CA GLN A 58 -4.01 14.42 7.86
C GLN A 58 -4.38 13.25 6.93
N THR A 59 -3.41 12.45 6.51
CA THR A 59 -3.66 11.24 5.71
C THR A 59 -4.50 10.22 6.48
N SER A 60 -4.27 10.08 7.78
CA SER A 60 -5.09 9.24 8.65
C SER A 60 -6.56 9.71 8.70
N LYS A 61 -6.81 11.02 8.76
CA LYS A 61 -8.18 11.57 8.66
C LYS A 61 -8.83 11.26 7.30
N ILE A 62 -8.07 11.37 6.21
CA ILE A 62 -8.54 11.05 4.86
C ILE A 62 -8.88 9.55 4.77
N TYR A 63 -8.00 8.67 5.23
CA TYR A 63 -8.27 7.23 5.28
C TYR A 63 -9.58 6.93 5.99
N ASN A 64 -9.78 7.45 7.19
CA ASN A 64 -10.98 7.22 7.99
C ASN A 64 -12.25 7.81 7.33
N LYS A 65 -12.15 8.97 6.66
CA LYS A 65 -13.27 9.61 5.94
C LYS A 65 -13.76 8.77 4.75
N TYR A 66 -12.82 8.14 4.01
CA TYR A 66 -13.14 7.48 2.73
C TYR A 66 -13.15 5.95 2.79
N LYS A 67 -12.74 5.34 3.89
CA LYS A 67 -12.86 3.89 4.10
C LYS A 67 -14.30 3.43 3.92
N GLY A 68 -14.49 2.40 3.09
CA GLY A 68 -15.80 1.87 2.71
C GLY A 68 -16.60 2.73 1.72
N LYS A 69 -16.09 3.90 1.31
CA LYS A 69 -16.73 4.78 0.32
C LYS A 69 -15.97 4.81 -1.00
N LYS A 70 -14.66 4.66 -0.95
CA LYS A 70 -13.76 4.66 -2.12
C LYS A 70 -12.81 3.48 -2.03
N LYS A 71 -12.22 3.09 -3.16
CA LYS A 71 -11.09 2.17 -3.15
C LYS A 71 -9.89 2.87 -2.53
N LEU A 72 -9.27 2.25 -1.54
CA LEU A 72 -8.08 2.74 -0.87
C LEU A 72 -6.91 1.78 -1.10
N ILE A 73 -5.80 2.31 -1.57
CA ILE A 73 -4.60 1.54 -1.85
C ILE A 73 -3.43 2.16 -1.09
N GLY A 74 -2.71 1.37 -0.29
CA GLY A 74 -1.52 1.82 0.43
C GLY A 74 -0.26 1.14 -0.05
N ILE A 75 0.78 1.91 -0.35
CA ILE A 75 2.09 1.40 -0.76
C ILE A 75 3.14 1.80 0.26
N CYS A 76 3.91 0.85 0.78
CA CYS A 76 4.98 1.02 1.75
C CYS A 76 4.52 1.79 3.00
N LEU A 77 4.81 3.09 3.11
CA LEU A 77 4.27 3.94 4.18
C LEU A 77 2.73 3.96 4.15
N GLY A 78 2.11 4.06 2.99
CA GLY A 78 0.66 4.03 2.84
C GLY A 78 0.04 2.73 3.36
N TYR A 79 0.68 1.58 3.14
CA TYR A 79 0.30 0.30 3.75
C TYR A 79 0.40 0.36 5.28
N GLN A 80 1.46 0.94 5.81
CA GLN A 80 1.64 1.09 7.26
C GLN A 80 0.62 2.06 7.86
N LEU A 81 0.25 3.14 7.13
CA LEU A 81 -0.83 4.06 7.51
C LEU A 81 -2.18 3.34 7.63
N ILE A 82 -2.51 2.49 6.68
CA ILE A 82 -3.73 1.66 6.75
C ILE A 82 -3.70 0.82 8.02
N LEU A 83 -2.65 0.05 8.24
CA LEU A 83 -2.53 -0.81 9.41
C LEU A 83 -2.56 -0.04 10.73
N PHE A 84 -1.91 1.12 10.79
CA PHE A 84 -1.90 1.97 11.97
C PHE A 84 -3.32 2.46 12.31
N ASN A 85 -4.10 2.89 11.32
CA ASN A 85 -5.49 3.31 11.53
C ASN A 85 -6.41 2.13 11.90
N GLU A 86 -6.02 0.90 11.54
CA GLU A 86 -6.68 -0.34 11.97
C GLU A 86 -6.10 -0.90 13.30
N LYS A 87 -5.50 -0.05 14.12
CA LYS A 87 -4.92 -0.35 15.43
C LYS A 87 -3.70 -1.29 15.40
N GLY A 88 -3.08 -1.47 14.24
CA GLY A 88 -1.81 -2.17 14.11
C GLY A 88 -0.65 -1.35 14.68
N LYS A 89 0.25 -2.00 15.41
CA LYS A 89 1.48 -1.36 15.88
C LYS A 89 2.55 -1.49 14.81
N ILE A 90 3.07 -0.35 14.36
CA ILE A 90 4.19 -0.29 13.42
C ILE A 90 5.46 -0.07 14.22
N ILE A 91 6.44 -0.94 14.03
CA ILE A 91 7.70 -0.95 14.77
C ILE A 91 8.89 -1.02 13.82
N GLN A 92 10.04 -0.59 14.32
CA GLN A 92 11.30 -0.77 13.61
C GLN A 92 11.65 -2.27 13.53
N GLN A 93 12.14 -2.71 12.39
CA GLN A 93 12.64 -4.07 12.21
C GLN A 93 14.16 -4.11 12.35
N LYS A 94 14.69 -5.27 12.74
CA LYS A 94 16.12 -5.47 12.94
C LYS A 94 16.92 -5.26 11.66
N ASN A 95 16.41 -5.77 10.53
CA ASN A 95 17.08 -5.66 9.23
C ASN A 95 16.43 -4.55 8.40
N ILE A 96 17.20 -3.57 8.00
CA ILE A 96 16.76 -2.51 7.09
C ILE A 96 16.86 -3.03 5.65
N TYR A 97 15.81 -2.87 4.87
CA TYR A 97 15.79 -3.19 3.44
C TYR A 97 15.78 -1.87 2.66
N HIS A 98 16.77 -1.69 1.79
CA HIS A 98 16.86 -0.53 0.92
C HIS A 98 17.36 -0.97 -0.46
N GLY A 99 16.43 -1.10 -1.42
CA GLY A 99 16.73 -1.63 -2.75
C GLY A 99 17.00 -3.15 -2.72
N TYR A 100 16.27 -3.90 -1.90
CA TYR A 100 16.47 -5.34 -1.74
C TYR A 100 15.32 -6.13 -2.37
N GLN A 101 15.66 -7.11 -3.21
CA GLN A 101 14.67 -8.00 -3.79
C GLN A 101 14.37 -9.17 -2.85
N SER A 102 13.09 -9.43 -2.61
CA SER A 102 12.61 -10.54 -1.77
C SER A 102 11.50 -11.33 -2.47
N ILE A 103 11.38 -12.60 -2.12
CA ILE A 103 10.24 -13.41 -2.56
C ILE A 103 9.07 -13.18 -1.59
N VAL A 104 7.92 -12.82 -2.14
CA VAL A 104 6.65 -12.76 -1.43
C VAL A 104 5.82 -13.97 -1.83
N ARG A 105 5.19 -14.61 -0.83
CA ARG A 105 4.25 -15.71 -1.00
C ARG A 105 2.84 -15.28 -0.63
N VAL A 106 1.87 -15.64 -1.45
CA VAL A 106 0.44 -15.51 -1.12
C VAL A 106 0.07 -16.65 -0.18
N THR A 107 -0.19 -16.31 1.09
CA THR A 107 -0.35 -17.30 2.17
C THR A 107 -1.80 -17.65 2.49
N LYS A 108 -2.74 -16.79 2.06
CA LYS A 108 -4.17 -16.98 2.22
C LYS A 108 -4.88 -16.71 0.90
N GLU A 109 -6.13 -17.13 0.79
CA GLU A 109 -6.97 -16.72 -0.32
C GLU A 109 -6.97 -15.21 -0.47
N SER A 110 -6.79 -14.74 -1.70
CA SER A 110 -6.68 -13.34 -2.07
C SER A 110 -7.56 -13.09 -3.30
N LYS A 111 -8.19 -11.93 -3.35
CA LYS A 111 -8.89 -11.51 -4.56
C LYS A 111 -7.91 -11.18 -5.69
N LEU A 112 -6.69 -10.80 -5.33
CA LEU A 112 -5.67 -10.36 -6.29
C LEU A 112 -4.89 -11.52 -6.90
N PHE A 113 -4.59 -12.57 -6.11
CA PHE A 113 -3.67 -13.63 -6.51
C PHE A 113 -4.11 -15.01 -5.99
N LYS A 114 -3.78 -16.04 -6.76
CA LYS A 114 -3.97 -17.43 -6.31
C LYS A 114 -3.09 -17.70 -5.09
N LYS A 115 -3.62 -18.44 -4.11
CA LYS A 115 -2.88 -18.96 -2.97
C LYS A 115 -1.63 -19.71 -3.43
N ASP A 116 -0.58 -19.64 -2.63
CA ASP A 116 0.75 -20.24 -2.87
C ASP A 116 1.54 -19.66 -4.05
N LYS A 117 1.01 -18.63 -4.75
CA LYS A 117 1.79 -17.91 -5.75
C LYS A 117 2.97 -17.19 -5.09
N ASN A 118 4.14 -17.31 -5.71
CA ASN A 118 5.36 -16.60 -5.34
C ASN A 118 5.74 -15.63 -6.45
N PHE A 119 6.32 -14.48 -6.08
CA PHE A 119 6.91 -13.51 -7.00
C PHE A 119 7.92 -12.63 -6.30
N LYS A 120 8.87 -12.08 -7.04
CA LYS A 120 9.90 -11.20 -6.50
C LYS A 120 9.40 -9.76 -6.42
N VAL A 121 9.76 -9.08 -5.33
CA VAL A 121 9.36 -7.69 -5.07
C VAL A 121 10.50 -6.86 -4.53
N GLY A 122 10.52 -5.57 -4.89
CA GLY A 122 11.44 -4.59 -4.35
C GLY A 122 11.00 -4.09 -2.97
N ARG A 123 11.93 -4.06 -2.02
CA ARG A 123 11.70 -3.61 -0.64
C ARG A 123 12.60 -2.43 -0.29
N TYR A 124 12.01 -1.42 0.37
CA TYR A 124 12.70 -0.17 0.75
C TYR A 124 12.21 0.31 2.13
N HIS A 125 12.07 -0.61 3.10
CA HIS A 125 11.45 -0.26 4.39
C HIS A 125 12.28 -0.74 5.60
N SER A 126 12.30 0.08 6.64
CA SER A 126 12.86 -0.20 7.96
C SER A 126 11.80 -0.50 9.02
N LEU A 127 10.54 -0.24 8.71
CA LEU A 127 9.41 -0.48 9.61
C LEU A 127 8.59 -1.69 9.15
N LYS A 128 7.90 -2.33 10.11
CA LYS A 128 7.01 -3.47 9.87
C LYS A 128 5.83 -3.49 10.85
N LEU A 129 4.79 -4.22 10.50
CA LEU A 129 3.73 -4.56 11.44
C LEU A 129 4.27 -5.46 12.57
N LEU A 130 3.98 -5.11 13.82
CA LEU A 130 4.17 -6.00 14.97
C LEU A 130 3.03 -7.03 14.99
N GLU A 131 3.38 -8.29 15.11
CA GLU A 131 2.43 -9.38 15.30
C GLU A 131 2.50 -9.93 16.73
N PRO A 132 1.39 -10.47 17.29
CA PRO A 132 0.15 -10.75 16.59
C PRO A 132 -0.69 -9.50 16.31
N PHE A 133 -1.25 -9.40 15.11
CA PHE A 133 -2.21 -8.38 14.70
C PHE A 133 -3.57 -9.04 14.42
N LYS A 134 -4.62 -8.53 15.06
CA LYS A 134 -5.99 -9.02 14.88
C LYS A 134 -6.87 -7.89 14.36
N SER A 135 -7.62 -8.14 13.32
CA SER A 135 -8.62 -7.24 12.76
C SER A 135 -9.80 -8.06 12.22
N ASN A 136 -10.99 -7.55 12.38
CA ASN A 136 -12.20 -8.19 11.84
C ASN A 136 -12.31 -8.03 10.32
N ASN A 137 -11.64 -7.05 9.74
CA ASN A 137 -11.78 -6.70 8.33
C ASN A 137 -10.47 -6.90 7.55
N ILE A 138 -9.32 -6.52 8.13
CA ILE A 138 -8.02 -6.64 7.47
C ILE A 138 -7.53 -8.09 7.49
N LYS A 139 -7.28 -8.62 6.32
CA LYS A 139 -6.67 -9.92 6.10
C LYS A 139 -5.25 -9.75 5.60
N ILE A 140 -4.28 -10.35 6.30
CA ILE A 140 -2.91 -10.47 5.78
C ILE A 140 -2.93 -11.60 4.74
N SER A 141 -2.80 -11.24 3.47
CA SER A 141 -2.88 -12.18 2.34
C SER A 141 -1.51 -12.63 1.84
N MET A 142 -0.46 -11.84 2.10
CA MET A 142 0.89 -12.10 1.58
C MET A 142 1.95 -11.92 2.66
N ARG A 143 3.01 -12.73 2.56
CA ARG A 143 4.17 -12.67 3.47
C ARG A 143 5.49 -12.81 2.72
N CYS A 144 6.54 -12.23 3.25
CA CYS A 144 7.89 -12.51 2.80
C CYS A 144 8.23 -13.98 3.07
N ALA A 145 8.63 -14.71 2.06
CA ALA A 145 8.88 -16.15 2.16
C ALA A 145 10.01 -16.48 3.16
N LYS A 146 11.06 -15.63 3.22
CA LYS A 146 12.22 -15.83 4.10
C LYS A 146 11.96 -15.39 5.55
N THR A 147 11.25 -14.27 5.76
CA THR A 147 11.16 -13.63 7.09
C THR A 147 9.78 -13.75 7.73
N GLY A 148 8.78 -14.20 7.00
CA GLY A 148 7.39 -14.25 7.44
C GLY A 148 6.70 -12.89 7.61
N ILE A 149 7.41 -11.78 7.43
CA ILE A 149 6.88 -10.41 7.59
C ILE A 149 5.67 -10.22 6.67
N PRO A 150 4.55 -9.65 7.17
CA PRO A 150 3.39 -9.29 6.37
C PRO A 150 3.76 -8.33 5.25
N MET A 151 3.40 -8.67 4.01
CA MET A 151 3.77 -7.92 2.81
C MET A 151 2.56 -7.46 1.98
N GLY A 152 1.37 -8.00 2.27
CA GLY A 152 0.13 -7.60 1.59
C GLY A 152 -1.09 -7.80 2.48
N ILE A 153 -2.02 -6.86 2.38
CA ILE A 153 -3.29 -6.86 3.10
C ILE A 153 -4.46 -6.58 2.16
N GLU A 154 -5.62 -7.10 2.54
CA GLU A 154 -6.90 -6.88 1.88
C GLU A 154 -8.01 -6.70 2.91
N ASP A 155 -8.88 -5.71 2.69
CA ASP A 155 -10.19 -5.56 3.33
C ASP A 155 -11.24 -5.47 2.22
N LEU A 156 -11.81 -6.59 1.87
CA LEU A 156 -12.77 -6.67 0.77
C LEU A 156 -14.09 -5.95 1.08
N LYS A 157 -14.48 -5.89 2.36
CA LYS A 157 -15.69 -5.20 2.80
C LYS A 157 -15.61 -3.70 2.56
N ASN A 158 -14.45 -3.10 2.80
CA ASN A 158 -14.23 -1.66 2.70
C ASN A 158 -13.44 -1.27 1.45
N ASN A 159 -13.14 -2.22 0.56
CA ASN A 159 -12.38 -2.01 -0.67
C ASN A 159 -10.99 -1.39 -0.41
N VAL A 160 -10.25 -1.96 0.56
CA VAL A 160 -8.92 -1.50 0.98
C VAL A 160 -7.88 -2.56 0.66
N TYR A 161 -6.78 -2.12 0.05
CA TYR A 161 -5.64 -2.97 -0.33
C TYR A 161 -4.34 -2.30 0.09
N GLY A 162 -3.34 -3.09 0.41
CA GLY A 162 -2.04 -2.52 0.74
C GLY A 162 -0.88 -3.47 0.50
N PHE A 163 0.25 -2.90 0.07
CA PHE A 163 1.51 -3.61 -0.12
C PHE A 163 2.63 -2.92 0.64
N GLN A 164 3.41 -3.70 1.41
CA GLN A 164 4.62 -3.21 2.07
C GLN A 164 5.76 -3.04 1.07
N PHE A 165 5.74 -3.75 -0.05
CA PHE A 165 6.69 -3.64 -1.15
C PHE A 165 6.26 -2.60 -2.18
N HIS A 166 7.16 -2.27 -3.09
CA HIS A 166 6.98 -1.25 -4.13
C HIS A 166 6.64 -1.91 -5.48
N PRO A 167 5.35 -1.94 -5.89
CA PRO A 167 4.97 -2.49 -7.20
C PRO A 167 5.49 -1.65 -8.36
N GLU A 168 5.80 -0.37 -8.14
CA GLU A 168 6.36 0.56 -9.12
C GLU A 168 7.87 0.42 -9.33
N SER A 169 8.55 -0.30 -8.43
CA SER A 169 9.98 -0.53 -8.52
C SER A 169 10.35 -1.52 -9.64
N PHE A 170 11.45 -1.27 -10.34
CA PHE A 170 12.03 -2.19 -11.32
C PHE A 170 12.45 -3.53 -10.70
N LEU A 171 12.65 -3.59 -9.39
CA LEU A 171 12.93 -4.84 -8.65
C LEU A 171 11.68 -5.71 -8.45
N THR A 172 10.49 -5.20 -8.76
CA THR A 172 9.23 -5.95 -8.61
C THR A 172 8.83 -6.59 -9.93
N GLU A 173 8.78 -7.93 -9.94
CA GLU A 173 8.30 -8.67 -11.10
C GLU A 173 6.82 -8.38 -11.37
N ASN A 174 6.52 -8.07 -12.64
CA ASN A 174 5.14 -7.83 -13.08
C ASN A 174 4.39 -6.72 -12.32
N GLY A 175 5.08 -5.67 -11.87
CA GLY A 175 4.48 -4.56 -11.10
C GLY A 175 3.26 -3.95 -11.79
N LYS A 176 3.29 -3.74 -13.12
CA LYS A 176 2.13 -3.29 -13.91
C LYS A 176 0.92 -4.22 -13.76
N THR A 177 1.14 -5.53 -13.78
CA THR A 177 0.07 -6.52 -13.60
C THR A 177 -0.50 -6.48 -12.19
N ILE A 178 0.34 -6.23 -11.17
CA ILE A 178 -0.10 -6.06 -9.78
C ILE A 178 -1.04 -4.86 -9.68
N ILE A 179 -0.63 -3.70 -10.24
CA ILE A 179 -1.45 -2.48 -10.24
C ILE A 179 -2.76 -2.69 -11.00
N LYS A 180 -2.73 -3.32 -12.19
CA LYS A 180 -3.95 -3.65 -12.94
C LYS A 180 -4.91 -4.48 -12.10
N LYS A 181 -4.43 -5.52 -11.42
CA LYS A 181 -5.26 -6.39 -10.59
C LYS A 181 -5.91 -5.66 -9.43
N ILE A 182 -5.16 -4.79 -8.73
CA ILE A 182 -5.69 -4.05 -7.58
C ILE A 182 -6.74 -3.02 -8.02
N LEU A 183 -6.60 -2.42 -9.20
CA LEU A 183 -7.59 -1.52 -9.77
C LEU A 183 -8.88 -2.25 -10.20
N SER A 184 -8.75 -3.49 -10.69
CA SER A 184 -9.89 -4.31 -11.16
C SER A 184 -10.56 -5.13 -10.05
N ALA A 185 -10.01 -5.15 -8.83
CA ALA A 185 -10.57 -5.89 -7.69
C ALA A 185 -11.72 -5.11 -7.05
#